data_c4203cb1c248e6d091b0db8340fd4884
#
_entry.id   c4203cb1c248e6d091b0db8340fd4884
#
_cell.length_a   1.000
_cell.length_b   1.000
_cell.length_c   1.000
_cell.angle_alpha   90.00
_cell.angle_beta   90.00
_cell.angle_gamma   90.00
#
_symmetry.space_group_name_H-M   'P 1'
#
loop_
_entity.id
_entity.type
_entity.pdbx_description
1 polymer ?
#
loop_
_entity_poly.entity_id
_entity_poly.type
_entity_poly.pdbx_seq_one_letter_code
_entity_poly.pdbx_strand_id
1 'polypeptide(L)'
;GRCQDACPAYRSGKPLSPKWIVLDTRNHALLLNSQDKLGPSIIPNVFKSFDNGLTKNILLGASGITKATEGEGFVYAENGKFRAKNKLVQKAALKLGADPDQRISGDVINPESFWSCTTCMACVEACPVGINHVDQIVENRRNMVLMQGEVPAEAQKTLKALENRANPYGPPEGRTEWIEGLDVPILEPGASVDYLYWVGCVSAFDKRKQKIARSLVTIMKGAGLSFGILGTAEGCSGDPARRLGEENLFQTLAKKNIETLKAVQFKYLVANCPHCFNTIKNEYPQFGNLGEGRSPEIIHHSVLLKRLLAAGQIKLADEGVKRQVTVHDPCYLGRYNGEYDAPRDVIKKSSKGLNIIEMDESKNNAMCCGAGGGHFWFDMKVGERVNTLRTDQAAATGADTVATGCPFCMQMMEDGVKLTGRDGAMDVKDIAEIVAENLAK
;
A
#
# COMPACT_ATOMS: atom_id res chain seq x y z
N GLY A 1 0.16 16.40 -16.00
CA GLY A 1 -0.72 15.94 -14.94
C GLY A 1 -0.88 14.43 -14.82
N ARG A 2 -0.10 13.58 -15.58
CA ARG A 2 -0.26 12.11 -15.57
C ARG A 2 -0.27 11.51 -14.16
N CYS A 3 0.60 12.00 -13.27
CA CYS A 3 0.64 11.54 -11.88
C CYS A 3 -0.65 11.82 -11.11
N GLN A 4 -1.35 12.89 -11.43
CA GLN A 4 -2.65 13.23 -10.86
C GLN A 4 -3.75 12.33 -11.43
N ASP A 5 -3.75 12.13 -12.75
CA ASP A 5 -4.76 11.31 -13.44
C ASP A 5 -4.65 9.81 -13.05
N ALA A 6 -3.43 9.34 -12.75
CA ALA A 6 -3.19 7.98 -12.27
C ALA A 6 -3.46 7.81 -10.77
N CYS A 7 -3.60 8.89 -9.99
CA CYS A 7 -3.73 8.81 -8.54
C CYS A 7 -5.14 8.34 -8.12
N PRO A 8 -5.27 7.21 -7.40
CA PRO A 8 -6.57 6.69 -6.96
C PRO A 8 -7.26 7.63 -5.97
N ALA A 9 -6.51 8.29 -5.08
CA ALA A 9 -7.06 9.28 -4.15
C ALA A 9 -7.65 10.49 -4.89
N TYR A 10 -6.92 11.02 -5.89
CA TYR A 10 -7.43 12.11 -6.71
C TYR A 10 -8.69 11.69 -7.50
N ARG A 11 -8.67 10.52 -8.09
CA ARG A 11 -9.79 9.98 -8.88
C ARG A 11 -11.04 9.72 -8.04
N SER A 12 -10.86 9.41 -6.76
CA SER A 12 -11.96 9.23 -5.80
C SER A 12 -12.42 10.53 -5.13
N GLY A 13 -11.96 11.69 -5.60
CA GLY A 13 -12.38 13.00 -5.08
C GLY A 13 -11.74 13.40 -3.76
N LYS A 14 -10.67 12.73 -3.32
CA LYS A 14 -9.91 13.11 -2.12
C LYS A 14 -8.99 14.31 -2.40
N PRO A 15 -8.64 15.10 -1.37
CA PRO A 15 -7.86 16.35 -1.52
C PRO A 15 -6.37 16.10 -1.79
N LEU A 16 -6.02 15.09 -2.58
CA LEU A 16 -4.65 14.79 -2.96
C LEU A 16 -4.44 14.98 -4.46
N SER A 17 -3.50 15.83 -4.81
CA SER A 17 -2.92 15.89 -6.15
C SER A 17 -1.40 15.72 -6.06
N PRO A 18 -0.82 14.60 -6.49
CA PRO A 18 0.63 14.38 -6.46
C PRO A 18 1.40 15.48 -7.20
N LYS A 19 0.84 16.00 -8.27
CA LYS A 19 1.41 17.13 -9.01
C LYS A 19 1.60 18.36 -8.12
N TRP A 20 0.56 18.73 -7.38
CA TRP A 20 0.59 19.94 -6.56
C TRP A 20 1.45 19.76 -5.30
N ILE A 21 1.49 18.56 -4.69
CA ILE A 21 2.42 18.28 -3.59
C ILE A 21 3.86 18.68 -3.99
N VAL A 22 4.33 18.22 -5.15
CA VAL A 22 5.69 18.52 -5.64
C VAL A 22 5.86 20.00 -5.96
N LEU A 23 4.89 20.61 -6.63
CA LEU A 23 4.98 22.00 -7.06
C LEU A 23 4.95 22.97 -5.88
N ASP A 24 4.07 22.75 -4.91
CA ASP A 24 3.93 23.62 -3.73
C ASP A 24 5.15 23.48 -2.81
N THR A 25 5.65 22.24 -2.58
CA THR A 25 6.89 22.01 -1.82
C THR A 25 8.09 22.69 -2.49
N ARG A 26 8.25 22.53 -3.81
CA ARG A 26 9.32 23.20 -4.58
C ARG A 26 9.21 24.73 -4.48
N ASN A 27 8.00 25.25 -4.67
CA ASN A 27 7.78 26.70 -4.67
C ASN A 27 8.09 27.29 -3.29
N HIS A 28 7.65 26.63 -2.22
CA HIS A 28 7.99 27.02 -0.86
C HIS A 28 9.51 27.04 -0.62
N ALA A 29 10.21 25.96 -1.00
CA ALA A 29 11.66 25.87 -0.90
C ALA A 29 12.39 26.96 -1.70
N LEU A 30 11.94 27.28 -2.92
CA LEU A 30 12.52 28.36 -3.73
C LEU A 30 12.29 29.73 -3.11
N LEU A 31 11.14 29.96 -2.49
CA LEU A 31 10.84 31.23 -1.80
C LEU A 31 11.70 31.42 -0.56
N LEU A 32 11.90 30.37 0.25
CA LEU A 32 12.82 30.39 1.39
C LEU A 32 14.25 30.73 0.96
N ASN A 33 14.76 30.05 -0.08
CA ASN A 33 16.12 30.30 -0.59
C ASN A 33 16.28 31.68 -1.25
N SER A 34 15.21 32.29 -1.75
CA SER A 34 15.30 33.62 -2.38
C SER A 34 15.41 34.75 -1.37
N GLN A 35 14.91 34.56 -0.15
CA GLN A 35 15.03 35.53 0.93
C GLN A 35 16.48 35.70 1.40
N ASP A 36 17.30 34.64 1.36
CA ASP A 36 18.72 34.69 1.73
C ASP A 36 19.63 35.34 0.67
N LYS A 37 19.22 35.35 -0.60
CA LYS A 37 20.04 35.78 -1.75
C LYS A 37 19.60 37.07 -2.43
N LEU A 38 18.34 37.39 -2.34
CA LEU A 38 17.72 38.57 -2.93
C LEU A 38 17.28 39.48 -1.79
N GLY A 39 18.14 40.42 -1.42
CA GLY A 39 17.75 41.49 -0.48
C GLY A 39 16.39 42.10 -0.85
N PRO A 40 15.74 42.84 0.05
CA PRO A 40 14.33 43.28 -0.06
C PRO A 40 13.98 44.12 -1.28
N SER A 41 14.89 44.34 -2.20
CA SER A 41 14.79 45.32 -3.28
C SER A 41 14.25 44.84 -4.62
N ILE A 42 14.02 43.53 -4.84
CA ILE A 42 13.61 43.04 -6.18
C ILE A 42 12.13 42.59 -6.25
N ILE A 43 11.41 42.56 -5.13
CA ILE A 43 9.95 42.24 -5.11
C ILE A 43 9.05 43.47 -4.86
N PRO A 44 9.34 44.66 -5.35
CA PRO A 44 8.59 45.79 -4.81
C PRO A 44 7.33 46.21 -5.57
N ASN A 45 7.12 45.89 -6.81
CA ASN A 45 6.10 46.65 -7.53
C ASN A 45 5.05 45.91 -8.33
N VAL A 46 5.08 44.58 -8.38
CA VAL A 46 4.07 43.82 -9.14
C VAL A 46 2.83 43.49 -8.28
N PHE A 47 2.92 43.58 -6.97
CA PHE A 47 1.89 43.11 -6.05
C PHE A 47 1.11 44.19 -5.30
N LYS A 48 1.50 45.45 -5.35
CA LYS A 48 0.69 46.56 -4.73
C LYS A 48 -0.71 46.68 -5.34
N SER A 49 -0.99 46.09 -6.47
CA SER A 49 -2.31 46.12 -7.12
C SER A 49 -3.24 44.95 -6.75
N PHE A 50 -2.81 44.00 -5.91
CA PHE A 50 -3.61 42.82 -5.52
C PHE A 50 -3.98 42.82 -4.01
N ASP A 51 -4.01 43.95 -3.38
CA ASP A 51 -4.21 44.11 -1.93
C ASP A 51 -5.68 43.98 -1.49
N ASN A 52 -6.45 43.09 -2.04
CA ASN A 52 -7.88 42.90 -1.77
C ASN A 52 -8.20 41.58 -1.06
N GLY A 53 -7.37 41.08 -0.16
CA GLY A 53 -7.69 39.89 0.64
C GLY A 53 -7.64 38.54 -0.12
N LEU A 54 -7.54 38.57 -1.46
CA LEU A 54 -7.52 37.40 -2.33
C LEU A 54 -6.21 36.60 -2.20
N THR A 55 -5.12 37.25 -1.81
CA THR A 55 -3.78 36.69 -1.82
C THR A 55 -3.54 35.71 -0.68
N LYS A 56 -4.15 35.92 0.46
CA LYS A 56 -3.97 35.06 1.65
C LYS A 56 -4.60 33.66 1.47
N ASN A 57 -5.67 33.57 0.70
CA ASN A 57 -6.39 32.32 0.41
C ASN A 57 -5.81 31.53 -0.79
N ILE A 58 -5.02 32.18 -1.64
CA ILE A 58 -4.35 31.55 -2.80
C ILE A 58 -3.09 30.79 -2.36
N LEU A 59 -2.44 31.21 -1.27
CA LEU A 59 -1.26 30.55 -0.72
C LEU A 59 -1.56 29.25 0.00
N LEU A 60 -2.79 29.05 0.45
CA LEU A 60 -3.21 27.84 1.17
C LEU A 60 -3.55 26.72 0.19
N GLY A 61 -2.56 26.38 -0.63
CA GLY A 61 -2.44 25.07 -1.23
C GLY A 61 -3.41 24.71 -2.34
N ALA A 62 -2.97 24.85 -3.57
CA ALA A 62 -3.61 24.17 -4.70
C ALA A 62 -3.57 22.63 -4.60
N SER A 63 -2.84 22.07 -3.64
CA SER A 63 -2.71 20.64 -3.38
C SER A 63 -3.71 20.09 -2.37
N GLY A 64 -4.28 20.96 -1.54
CA GLY A 64 -5.27 20.55 -0.57
C GLY A 64 -6.06 21.76 -0.13
N ILE A 65 -7.25 21.93 -0.67
CA ILE A 65 -8.10 23.06 -0.35
C ILE A 65 -8.62 22.89 1.07
N THR A 66 -8.01 23.61 2.00
CA THR A 66 -8.64 23.90 3.27
C THR A 66 -9.78 24.86 3.00
N LYS A 67 -11.03 24.42 3.20
CA LYS A 67 -12.22 25.28 3.26
C LYS A 67 -12.12 26.54 2.36
N ALA A 68 -11.88 26.36 1.06
CA ALA A 68 -12.18 27.40 0.11
C ALA A 68 -13.68 27.64 0.23
N THR A 69 -14.03 28.76 0.82
CA THR A 69 -15.40 29.24 0.84
C THR A 69 -15.88 29.27 -0.60
N GLU A 70 -17.06 28.72 -0.85
CA GLU A 70 -17.72 28.77 -2.15
C GLU A 70 -17.66 30.21 -2.67
N GLY A 71 -16.88 30.47 -3.70
CA GLY A 71 -16.76 31.79 -4.31
C GLY A 71 -15.36 32.24 -4.70
N GLU A 72 -14.28 31.76 -4.08
CA GLU A 72 -12.94 32.33 -4.19
C GLU A 72 -11.97 31.56 -5.11
N GLY A 73 -12.20 31.54 -6.40
CA GLY A 73 -11.15 31.16 -7.36
C GLY A 73 -11.01 29.68 -7.70
N PHE A 74 -11.62 28.77 -6.94
CA PHE A 74 -11.62 27.34 -7.17
C PHE A 74 -13.05 26.80 -7.25
N VAL A 75 -13.30 25.82 -8.10
CA VAL A 75 -14.60 25.14 -8.23
C VAL A 75 -14.39 23.66 -8.10
N TYR A 76 -15.20 23.00 -7.31
CA TYR A 76 -15.43 21.57 -7.43
C TYR A 76 -16.10 21.34 -8.80
N ALA A 77 -15.48 20.56 -9.67
CA ALA A 77 -16.18 20.10 -10.86
C ALA A 77 -17.11 18.94 -10.45
N GLU A 78 -18.22 18.76 -11.17
CA GLU A 78 -19.23 17.71 -10.95
C GLU A 78 -18.65 16.28 -10.91
N ASN A 79 -17.41 16.09 -11.34
CA ASN A 79 -16.68 14.83 -11.34
C ASN A 79 -15.57 14.78 -10.24
N GLY A 80 -15.66 15.58 -9.18
CA GLY A 80 -14.71 15.57 -8.07
C GLY A 80 -13.33 16.18 -8.36
N LYS A 81 -13.15 16.81 -9.52
CA LYS A 81 -11.86 17.43 -9.88
C LYS A 81 -11.82 18.89 -9.48
N PHE A 82 -10.83 19.26 -8.67
CA PHE A 82 -10.56 20.68 -8.40
C PHE A 82 -9.89 21.35 -9.59
N ARG A 83 -10.43 22.48 -10.03
CA ARG A 83 -9.82 23.33 -11.05
C ARG A 83 -9.71 24.76 -10.54
N ALA A 84 -8.54 25.37 -10.72
CA ALA A 84 -8.42 26.83 -10.56
C ALA A 84 -9.21 27.52 -11.67
N LYS A 85 -10.09 28.43 -11.30
CA LYS A 85 -10.89 29.22 -12.26
C LYS A 85 -10.05 30.05 -13.24
N ASN A 86 -8.78 30.32 -12.91
CA ASN A 86 -7.95 31.23 -13.70
C ASN A 86 -6.46 30.82 -13.67
N LYS A 87 -5.82 30.76 -14.86
CA LYS A 87 -4.38 30.55 -15.02
C LYS A 87 -3.53 31.65 -14.33
N LEU A 88 -4.06 32.83 -14.12
CA LEU A 88 -3.41 33.92 -13.40
C LEU A 88 -3.27 33.62 -11.91
N VAL A 89 -4.25 32.94 -11.31
CA VAL A 89 -4.19 32.48 -9.91
C VAL A 89 -3.07 31.47 -9.70
N GLN A 90 -2.84 30.57 -10.65
CA GLN A 90 -1.71 29.62 -10.62
C GLN A 90 -0.35 30.34 -10.70
N LYS A 91 -0.25 31.43 -11.47
CA LYS A 91 1.00 32.23 -11.57
C LYS A 91 1.21 33.13 -10.37
N ALA A 92 0.15 33.62 -9.73
CA ALA A 92 0.25 34.46 -8.54
C ALA A 92 0.74 33.67 -7.31
N ALA A 93 0.24 32.45 -7.09
CA ALA A 93 0.72 31.57 -6.04
C ALA A 93 2.24 31.29 -6.11
N LEU A 94 2.83 31.35 -7.32
CA LEU A 94 4.26 31.20 -7.56
C LEU A 94 5.13 32.40 -7.18
N LYS A 95 4.52 33.55 -6.84
CA LYS A 95 5.23 34.83 -6.66
C LYS A 95 5.12 35.42 -5.27
N LEU A 96 4.39 34.81 -4.36
CA LEU A 96 4.22 35.29 -2.99
C LEU A 96 5.35 34.75 -2.11
N GLY A 97 5.96 35.63 -1.30
CA GLY A 97 7.06 35.26 -0.41
C GLY A 97 6.62 34.22 0.62
N ALA A 98 7.37 33.16 0.77
CA ALA A 98 7.19 32.20 1.84
C ALA A 98 7.61 32.84 3.17
N ASP A 99 6.77 32.69 4.19
CA ASP A 99 7.18 32.91 5.56
C ASP A 99 8.06 31.72 5.99
N PRO A 100 9.29 31.93 6.45
CA PRO A 100 10.18 30.85 6.87
C PRO A 100 9.61 30.03 8.03
N ASP A 101 8.68 30.59 8.81
CA ASP A 101 8.02 29.90 9.90
C ASP A 101 6.82 29.06 9.45
N GLN A 102 6.40 29.15 8.18
CA GLN A 102 5.32 28.33 7.65
C GLN A 102 5.72 26.87 7.51
N ARG A 103 4.91 25.98 8.07
CA ARG A 103 5.06 24.54 7.93
C ARG A 103 4.51 24.09 6.57
N ILE A 104 5.22 23.19 5.91
CA ILE A 104 4.74 22.59 4.64
C ILE A 104 3.39 21.89 4.87
N SER A 105 3.29 21.09 5.93
CA SER A 105 2.03 20.47 6.34
C SER A 105 1.27 21.42 7.29
N GLY A 106 0.10 21.83 6.89
CA GLY A 106 -0.80 22.70 7.65
C GLY A 106 -0.91 24.10 7.06
N ASP A 107 0.22 24.78 6.79
CA ASP A 107 0.20 26.16 6.32
C ASP A 107 0.28 26.26 4.79
N VAL A 108 1.08 25.40 4.15
CA VAL A 108 1.27 25.39 2.68
C VAL A 108 0.39 24.32 2.01
N ILE A 109 0.33 23.12 2.58
CA ILE A 109 -0.41 21.97 2.06
C ILE A 109 -1.33 21.45 3.15
N ASN A 110 -2.62 21.24 2.80
CA ASN A 110 -3.58 20.64 3.72
C ASN A 110 -3.09 19.25 4.20
N PRO A 111 -3.02 18.99 5.52
CA PRO A 111 -2.67 17.68 6.09
C PRO A 111 -3.46 16.50 5.51
N GLU A 112 -4.76 16.70 5.23
CA GLU A 112 -5.60 15.66 4.61
C GLU A 112 -5.08 15.21 3.24
N SER A 113 -4.35 16.08 2.50
CA SER A 113 -3.72 15.71 1.23
C SER A 113 -2.68 14.63 1.43
N PHE A 114 -1.84 14.75 2.45
CA PHE A 114 -0.84 13.74 2.78
C PHE A 114 -1.49 12.45 3.27
N TRP A 115 -2.51 12.56 4.14
CA TRP A 115 -3.24 11.40 4.67
C TRP A 115 -4.06 10.67 3.61
N SER A 116 -4.48 11.32 2.53
CA SER A 116 -5.21 10.67 1.43
C SER A 116 -4.36 9.72 0.58
N CYS A 117 -3.04 9.73 0.72
CA CYS A 117 -2.15 8.90 -0.09
C CYS A 117 -2.16 7.43 0.34
N THR A 118 -2.46 6.54 -0.59
CA THR A 118 -2.39 5.08 -0.40
C THR A 118 -1.00 4.50 -0.64
N THR A 119 0.02 5.30 -0.84
CA THR A 119 1.42 4.90 -1.13
C THR A 119 1.54 3.86 -2.26
N CYS A 120 0.66 3.86 -3.22
CA CYS A 120 0.56 2.82 -4.25
C CYS A 120 1.53 2.98 -5.44
N MET A 121 2.30 4.07 -5.51
CA MET A 121 3.24 4.43 -6.58
C MET A 121 2.64 4.61 -7.99
N ALA A 122 1.31 4.66 -8.17
CA ALA A 122 0.72 4.91 -9.48
C ALA A 122 1.15 6.26 -10.08
N CYS A 123 1.32 7.28 -9.24
CA CYS A 123 1.83 8.59 -9.66
C CYS A 123 3.31 8.56 -10.08
N VAL A 124 4.11 7.71 -9.46
CA VAL A 124 5.54 7.53 -9.79
C VAL A 124 5.67 6.79 -11.11
N GLU A 125 4.94 5.69 -11.29
CA GLU A 125 4.87 4.91 -12.53
C GLU A 125 4.43 5.76 -13.73
N ALA A 126 3.44 6.62 -13.53
CA ALA A 126 2.94 7.51 -14.57
C ALA A 126 3.84 8.72 -14.86
N CYS A 127 4.89 8.95 -14.05
CA CYS A 127 5.76 10.12 -14.18
C CYS A 127 6.88 9.89 -15.21
N PRO A 128 6.89 10.61 -16.36
CA PRO A 128 7.90 10.38 -17.40
C PRO A 128 9.30 10.83 -17.01
N VAL A 129 9.44 11.55 -15.89
CA VAL A 129 10.73 12.05 -15.36
C VAL A 129 11.10 11.43 -14.02
N GLY A 130 10.38 10.38 -13.59
CA GLY A 130 10.72 9.56 -12.43
C GLY A 130 10.64 10.26 -11.06
N ILE A 131 9.78 11.29 -10.90
CA ILE A 131 9.61 11.94 -9.59
C ILE A 131 8.95 10.98 -8.62
N ASN A 132 9.60 10.74 -7.47
CA ASN A 132 9.03 9.95 -6.40
C ASN A 132 8.17 10.81 -5.46
N HIS A 133 6.88 10.91 -5.78
CA HIS A 133 5.90 11.64 -4.99
C HIS A 133 5.62 10.96 -3.64
N VAL A 134 5.73 9.63 -3.59
CA VAL A 134 5.38 8.85 -2.40
C VAL A 134 6.35 9.10 -1.27
N ASP A 135 7.66 9.15 -1.56
CA ASP A 135 8.67 9.45 -0.55
C ASP A 135 8.46 10.84 0.06
N GLN A 136 8.17 11.84 -0.77
CA GLN A 136 7.86 13.18 -0.27
C GLN A 136 6.65 13.18 0.66
N ILE A 137 5.60 12.42 0.33
CA ILE A 137 4.40 12.32 1.16
C ILE A 137 4.71 11.62 2.48
N VAL A 138 5.47 10.53 2.46
CA VAL A 138 5.85 9.79 3.67
C VAL A 138 6.76 10.62 4.57
N GLU A 139 7.70 11.38 4.01
CA GLU A 139 8.55 12.32 4.77
C GLU A 139 7.72 13.41 5.46
N ASN A 140 6.72 13.96 4.78
CA ASN A 140 5.81 14.92 5.42
C ASN A 140 4.99 14.26 6.54
N ARG A 141 4.52 13.02 6.37
CA ARG A 141 3.87 12.27 7.44
C ARG A 141 4.80 12.04 8.64
N ARG A 142 6.10 11.74 8.40
CA ARG A 142 7.10 11.64 9.48
C ARG A 142 7.20 12.93 10.27
N ASN A 143 7.28 14.05 9.57
CA ASN A 143 7.30 15.35 10.24
C ASN A 143 6.03 15.60 11.06
N MET A 144 4.83 15.32 10.48
CA MET A 144 3.56 15.46 11.17
C MET A 144 3.50 14.59 12.44
N VAL A 145 3.89 13.34 12.34
CA VAL A 145 3.80 12.37 13.46
C VAL A 145 4.87 12.62 14.51
N LEU A 146 6.15 12.72 14.10
CA LEU A 146 7.27 12.77 15.03
C LEU A 146 7.52 14.16 15.60
N MET A 147 7.26 15.21 14.82
CA MET A 147 7.54 16.60 15.27
C MET A 147 6.29 17.36 15.72
N GLN A 148 5.12 17.02 15.19
CA GLN A 148 3.89 17.74 15.46
C GLN A 148 2.90 16.92 16.30
N GLY A 149 3.10 15.59 16.44
CA GLY A 149 2.19 14.70 17.15
C GLY A 149 0.84 14.51 16.42
N GLU A 150 0.78 14.85 15.13
CA GLU A 150 -0.45 14.80 14.33
C GLU A 150 -0.55 13.45 13.61
N VAL A 151 -1.52 12.62 13.99
CA VAL A 151 -1.85 11.35 13.35
C VAL A 151 -3.36 11.12 13.38
N PRO A 152 -3.97 10.52 12.35
CA PRO A 152 -5.39 10.17 12.39
C PRO A 152 -5.71 9.30 13.62
N ALA A 153 -6.80 9.62 14.33
CA ALA A 153 -7.12 9.02 15.64
C ALA A 153 -7.26 7.48 15.57
N GLU A 154 -7.80 6.95 14.48
CA GLU A 154 -7.91 5.50 14.28
C GLU A 154 -6.54 4.87 14.04
N ALA A 155 -5.67 5.52 13.26
CA ALA A 155 -4.31 5.07 13.00
C ALA A 155 -3.45 5.09 14.29
N GLN A 156 -3.68 6.06 15.19
CA GLN A 156 -3.01 6.11 16.49
C GLN A 156 -3.23 4.86 17.32
N LYS A 157 -4.44 4.28 17.28
CA LYS A 157 -4.75 3.00 17.98
C LYS A 157 -3.87 1.87 17.47
N THR A 158 -3.68 1.82 16.15
CA THR A 158 -2.81 0.81 15.51
C THR A 158 -1.35 1.00 15.89
N LEU A 159 -0.85 2.24 15.89
CA LEU A 159 0.52 2.54 16.32
C LEU A 159 0.77 2.13 17.77
N LYS A 160 -0.15 2.45 18.69
CA LYS A 160 -0.07 2.00 20.09
C LYS A 160 -0.10 0.47 20.24
N ALA A 161 -0.91 -0.22 19.41
CA ALA A 161 -0.94 -1.67 19.42
C ALA A 161 0.39 -2.28 18.93
N LEU A 162 0.99 -1.69 17.91
CA LEU A 162 2.31 -2.09 17.40
C LEU A 162 3.42 -1.84 18.43
N GLU A 163 3.40 -0.70 19.11
CA GLU A 163 4.35 -0.34 20.15
C GLU A 163 4.30 -1.34 21.32
N ASN A 164 3.10 -1.63 21.82
CA ASN A 164 2.91 -2.45 23.00
C ASN A 164 3.08 -3.95 22.74
N ARG A 165 2.75 -4.45 21.54
CA ARG A 165 2.63 -5.88 21.27
C ARG A 165 3.36 -6.34 20.02
N ALA A 166 3.98 -5.43 19.27
CA ALA A 166 4.50 -5.69 17.92
C ALA A 166 3.45 -6.32 16.96
N ASN A 167 2.16 -6.05 17.22
CA ASN A 167 1.04 -6.64 16.50
C ASN A 167 -0.17 -5.69 16.52
N PRO A 168 -0.78 -5.37 15.36
CA PRO A 168 -1.93 -4.46 15.30
C PRO A 168 -3.25 -5.09 15.76
N TYR A 169 -3.36 -6.42 15.86
CA TYR A 169 -4.58 -7.14 16.21
C TYR A 169 -4.68 -7.42 17.71
N GLY A 170 -4.28 -8.61 18.14
CA GLY A 170 -4.44 -9.13 19.47
C GLY A 170 -3.11 -9.46 20.17
N PRO A 171 -3.16 -10.15 21.28
CA PRO A 171 -1.97 -10.65 21.96
C PRO A 171 -1.23 -11.65 21.06
N PRO A 172 0.12 -11.74 21.20
CA PRO A 172 0.96 -12.61 20.35
C PRO A 172 0.56 -14.09 20.36
N GLU A 173 0.00 -14.58 21.47
CA GLU A 173 -0.44 -15.96 21.65
C GLU A 173 -1.49 -16.39 20.62
N GLY A 174 -2.40 -15.49 20.23
CA GLY A 174 -3.41 -15.75 19.20
C GLY A 174 -2.84 -15.95 17.80
N ARG A 175 -1.55 -15.63 17.57
CA ARG A 175 -0.92 -15.71 16.24
C ARG A 175 -0.84 -17.14 15.68
N THR A 176 -0.92 -18.15 16.52
CA THR A 176 -0.85 -19.56 16.11
C THR A 176 -2.20 -20.27 16.09
N GLU A 177 -3.32 -19.63 16.44
CA GLU A 177 -4.65 -20.25 16.40
C GLU A 177 -5.04 -20.82 15.02
N TRP A 178 -4.56 -20.20 13.95
CA TRP A 178 -4.87 -20.62 12.58
C TRP A 178 -4.29 -21.98 12.19
N ILE A 179 -3.27 -22.50 12.92
CA ILE A 179 -2.67 -23.80 12.63
C ILE A 179 -3.40 -24.98 13.30
N GLU A 180 -4.45 -24.71 14.07
CA GLU A 180 -5.23 -25.76 14.70
C GLU A 180 -5.70 -26.81 13.68
N GLY A 181 -5.41 -28.10 13.97
CA GLY A 181 -5.66 -29.21 13.07
C GLY A 181 -4.69 -29.33 11.89
N LEU A 182 -3.67 -28.47 11.81
CA LEU A 182 -2.58 -28.56 10.85
C LEU A 182 -1.27 -28.84 11.62
N ASP A 183 -0.55 -29.87 11.19
CA ASP A 183 0.81 -30.11 11.70
C ASP A 183 1.77 -29.14 10.98
N VAL A 184 2.05 -27.98 11.58
CA VAL A 184 2.90 -26.92 11.06
C VAL A 184 4.11 -26.75 11.99
N PRO A 185 5.34 -26.94 11.52
CA PRO A 185 6.54 -26.76 12.34
C PRO A 185 6.69 -25.31 12.78
N ILE A 186 6.78 -25.09 14.10
CA ILE A 186 7.18 -23.82 14.71
C ILE A 186 8.68 -23.90 14.95
N LEU A 187 9.44 -22.96 14.40
CA LEU A 187 10.89 -22.96 14.44
C LEU A 187 11.41 -22.34 15.73
N GLU A 188 12.22 -23.11 16.45
CA GLU A 188 12.97 -22.62 17.61
C GLU A 188 14.33 -22.06 17.16
N PRO A 189 14.98 -21.21 17.98
CA PRO A 189 16.34 -20.73 17.70
C PRO A 189 17.30 -21.88 17.37
N GLY A 190 18.07 -21.75 16.30
CA GLY A 190 18.97 -22.77 15.78
C GLY A 190 18.33 -23.75 14.77
N ALA A 191 17.02 -23.71 14.58
CA ALA A 191 16.35 -24.55 13.58
C ALA A 191 16.80 -24.20 12.15
N SER A 192 16.77 -25.21 11.25
CA SER A 192 17.13 -25.06 9.85
C SER A 192 16.06 -25.66 8.93
N VAL A 193 15.61 -24.89 7.95
CA VAL A 193 14.64 -25.28 6.93
C VAL A 193 15.01 -24.70 5.56
N ASP A 194 14.43 -25.20 4.51
CA ASP A 194 14.61 -24.56 3.19
C ASP A 194 13.74 -23.30 3.07
N TYR A 195 12.51 -23.34 3.59
CA TYR A 195 11.54 -22.26 3.47
C TYR A 195 11.06 -21.79 4.86
N LEU A 196 11.31 -20.53 5.19
CA LEU A 196 10.65 -19.87 6.30
C LEU A 196 9.39 -19.18 5.77
N TYR A 197 8.22 -19.57 6.29
CA TYR A 197 6.97 -18.91 5.95
C TYR A 197 6.66 -17.77 6.92
N TRP A 198 6.75 -16.53 6.44
CA TRP A 198 6.30 -15.34 7.12
C TRP A 198 4.79 -15.15 6.90
N VAL A 199 4.01 -15.45 7.91
CA VAL A 199 2.53 -15.50 7.82
C VAL A 199 1.92 -14.12 7.72
N GLY A 200 2.48 -13.14 8.44
CA GLY A 200 1.95 -11.79 8.54
C GLY A 200 0.74 -11.69 9.47
N CYS A 201 0.49 -10.48 9.97
CA CYS A 201 -0.55 -10.26 10.99
C CYS A 201 -1.97 -10.56 10.48
N VAL A 202 -2.31 -10.16 9.25
CA VAL A 202 -3.67 -10.33 8.71
C VAL A 202 -4.01 -11.81 8.56
N SER A 203 -3.12 -12.59 7.93
CA SER A 203 -3.35 -14.02 7.71
C SER A 203 -3.27 -14.86 8.98
N ALA A 204 -2.64 -14.33 10.05
CA ALA A 204 -2.61 -15.00 11.34
C ALA A 204 -3.88 -14.75 12.17
N PHE A 205 -4.47 -13.56 12.14
CA PHE A 205 -5.54 -13.17 13.05
C PHE A 205 -6.92 -13.03 12.41
N ASP A 206 -7.02 -12.64 11.14
CA ASP A 206 -8.32 -12.50 10.47
C ASP A 206 -8.85 -13.87 10.03
N LYS A 207 -10.00 -14.27 10.59
CA LYS A 207 -10.61 -15.61 10.35
C LYS A 207 -10.82 -15.93 8.87
N ARG A 208 -11.16 -14.92 8.04
CA ARG A 208 -11.31 -15.12 6.59
C ARG A 208 -9.96 -15.30 5.90
N LYS A 209 -8.95 -14.51 6.29
CA LYS A 209 -7.61 -14.51 5.68
C LYS A 209 -6.72 -15.64 6.21
N GLN A 210 -7.07 -16.26 7.35
CA GLN A 210 -6.45 -17.52 7.80
C GLN A 210 -6.53 -18.62 6.73
N LYS A 211 -7.58 -18.61 5.88
CA LYS A 211 -7.70 -19.55 4.75
C LYS A 211 -6.51 -19.45 3.78
N ILE A 212 -5.94 -18.23 3.58
CA ILE A 212 -4.75 -18.04 2.74
C ILE A 212 -3.56 -18.84 3.32
N ALA A 213 -3.29 -18.63 4.63
CA ALA A 213 -2.19 -19.30 5.31
C ALA A 213 -2.38 -20.82 5.32
N ARG A 214 -3.58 -21.29 5.61
CA ARG A 214 -3.94 -22.72 5.62
C ARG A 214 -3.77 -23.35 4.23
N SER A 215 -4.25 -22.67 3.18
CA SER A 215 -4.08 -23.13 1.79
C SER A 215 -2.61 -23.22 1.40
N LEU A 216 -1.81 -22.20 1.71
CA LEU A 216 -0.39 -22.20 1.38
C LEU A 216 0.37 -23.32 2.11
N VAL A 217 0.11 -23.52 3.40
CA VAL A 217 0.71 -24.62 4.17
C VAL A 217 0.30 -25.98 3.62
N THR A 218 -0.98 -26.19 3.25
CA THR A 218 -1.44 -27.43 2.64
C THR A 218 -0.67 -27.72 1.33
N ILE A 219 -0.47 -26.69 0.51
CA ILE A 219 0.30 -26.81 -0.74
C ILE A 219 1.77 -27.13 -0.44
N MET A 220 2.41 -26.44 0.51
CA MET A 220 3.81 -26.66 0.86
C MET A 220 4.03 -28.08 1.41
N LYS A 221 3.10 -28.58 2.24
CA LYS A 221 3.12 -29.99 2.73
C LYS A 221 2.93 -30.98 1.59
N GLY A 222 1.95 -30.75 0.73
CA GLY A 222 1.68 -31.62 -0.42
C GLY A 222 2.84 -31.67 -1.42
N ALA A 223 3.61 -30.59 -1.53
CA ALA A 223 4.83 -30.51 -2.33
C ALA A 223 6.08 -31.10 -1.63
N GLY A 224 5.97 -31.57 -0.40
CA GLY A 224 7.07 -32.16 0.38
C GLY A 224 8.18 -31.17 0.76
N LEU A 225 7.86 -29.89 0.93
CA LEU A 225 8.85 -28.87 1.27
C LEU A 225 9.31 -28.98 2.74
N SER A 226 10.60 -28.74 2.95
CA SER A 226 11.14 -28.45 4.30
C SER A 226 10.82 -27.00 4.64
N PHE A 227 9.83 -26.76 5.50
CA PHE A 227 9.39 -25.40 5.88
C PHE A 227 8.98 -25.30 7.34
N GLY A 228 8.87 -24.06 7.83
CA GLY A 228 8.33 -23.77 9.15
C GLY A 228 7.93 -22.30 9.29
N ILE A 229 7.33 -21.99 10.43
CA ILE A 229 6.89 -20.63 10.82
C ILE A 229 7.57 -20.20 12.12
N LEU A 230 7.60 -18.90 12.40
CA LEU A 230 8.15 -18.37 13.65
C LEU A 230 7.15 -18.41 14.84
N GLY A 231 5.88 -18.74 14.57
CA GLY A 231 4.83 -18.76 15.60
C GLY A 231 4.69 -17.39 16.29
N THR A 232 4.68 -17.41 17.61
CA THR A 232 4.55 -16.19 18.44
C THR A 232 5.77 -15.27 18.39
N ALA A 233 6.93 -15.77 17.91
CA ALA A 233 8.12 -14.95 17.73
C ALA A 233 8.03 -14.01 16.52
N GLU A 234 7.12 -14.28 15.57
CA GLU A 234 6.86 -13.39 14.42
C GLU A 234 6.13 -12.13 14.87
N GLY A 235 6.75 -10.96 14.71
CA GLY A 235 6.10 -9.65 14.88
C GLY A 235 5.44 -9.13 13.60
N CYS A 236 4.82 -7.95 13.68
CA CYS A 236 4.46 -7.20 12.46
C CYS A 236 5.73 -6.74 11.76
N SER A 237 5.73 -6.76 10.41
CA SER A 237 6.87 -6.26 9.62
C SER A 237 7.17 -4.76 9.84
N GLY A 238 6.24 -4.01 10.45
CA GLY A 238 6.39 -2.58 10.68
C GLY A 238 5.89 -1.71 9.51
N ASP A 239 5.44 -2.29 8.39
CA ASP A 239 4.92 -1.53 7.26
C ASP A 239 3.90 -0.46 7.66
N PRO A 240 2.88 -0.74 8.52
CA PRO A 240 1.94 0.30 8.94
C PRO A 240 2.61 1.48 9.65
N ALA A 241 3.57 1.22 10.54
CA ALA A 241 4.28 2.29 11.24
C ALA A 241 5.04 3.18 10.26
N ARG A 242 5.78 2.60 9.31
CA ARG A 242 6.54 3.34 8.30
C ARG A 242 5.63 4.17 7.39
N ARG A 243 4.51 3.58 6.89
CA ARG A 243 3.56 4.28 5.99
C ARG A 243 2.81 5.40 6.70
N LEU A 244 2.57 5.26 7.99
CA LEU A 244 1.96 6.30 8.82
C LEU A 244 2.96 7.38 9.28
N GLY A 245 4.27 7.21 9.06
CA GLY A 245 5.29 8.18 9.42
C GLY A 245 5.91 7.96 10.81
N GLU A 246 5.55 6.89 11.54
CA GLU A 246 6.17 6.54 12.82
C GLU A 246 7.46 5.73 12.58
N GLU A 247 8.50 6.44 12.16
CA GLU A 247 9.77 5.84 11.74
C GLU A 247 10.52 5.17 12.90
N ASN A 248 10.47 5.75 14.11
CA ASN A 248 11.16 5.17 15.28
C ASN A 248 10.60 3.82 15.66
N LEU A 249 9.27 3.70 15.65
CA LEU A 249 8.58 2.43 15.87
C LEU A 249 8.89 1.43 14.78
N PHE A 250 8.89 1.87 13.51
CA PHE A 250 9.27 1.00 12.39
C PHE A 250 10.67 0.42 12.57
N GLN A 251 11.66 1.26 12.88
CA GLN A 251 13.04 0.81 13.09
C GLN A 251 13.18 -0.18 14.25
N THR A 252 12.45 0.06 15.33
CA THR A 252 12.41 -0.85 16.49
C THR A 252 11.87 -2.22 16.10
N LEU A 253 10.74 -2.25 15.39
CA LEU A 253 10.13 -3.49 14.90
C LEU A 253 11.04 -4.21 13.89
N ALA A 254 11.62 -3.48 12.94
CA ALA A 254 12.51 -4.03 11.92
C ALA A 254 13.75 -4.69 12.56
N LYS A 255 14.43 -4.00 13.48
CA LYS A 255 15.60 -4.53 14.17
C LYS A 255 15.25 -5.79 14.98
N LYS A 256 14.14 -5.77 15.73
CA LYS A 256 13.66 -6.94 16.48
C LYS A 256 13.40 -8.14 15.55
N ASN A 257 12.71 -7.93 14.45
CA ASN A 257 12.42 -8.98 13.47
C ASN A 257 13.69 -9.50 12.77
N ILE A 258 14.67 -8.64 12.49
CA ILE A 258 15.97 -9.05 11.95
C ILE A 258 16.68 -10.00 12.92
N GLU A 259 16.71 -9.68 14.22
CA GLU A 259 17.32 -10.57 15.24
C GLU A 259 16.56 -11.91 15.34
N THR A 260 15.22 -11.89 15.27
CA THR A 260 14.43 -13.13 15.25
C THR A 260 14.75 -13.97 13.99
N LEU A 261 14.89 -13.34 12.83
CA LEU A 261 15.22 -14.02 11.57
C LEU A 261 16.65 -14.62 11.60
N LYS A 262 17.61 -13.95 12.22
CA LYS A 262 18.99 -14.46 12.37
C LYS A 262 19.07 -15.71 13.26
N ALA A 263 18.12 -15.87 14.18
CA ALA A 263 18.11 -17.02 15.08
C ALA A 263 17.77 -18.35 14.38
N VAL A 264 17.28 -18.33 13.15
CA VAL A 264 16.91 -19.53 12.36
C VAL A 264 17.65 -19.54 11.01
N GLN A 265 17.85 -20.74 10.46
CA GLN A 265 18.52 -20.90 9.15
C GLN A 265 17.49 -21.24 8.08
N PHE A 266 17.50 -20.50 6.99
CA PHE A 266 16.61 -20.74 5.85
C PHE A 266 17.24 -20.24 4.53
N LYS A 267 16.82 -20.84 3.41
CA LYS A 267 17.24 -20.42 2.05
C LYS A 267 16.27 -19.38 1.47
N TYR A 268 14.98 -19.59 1.73
CA TYR A 268 13.91 -18.75 1.20
C TYR A 268 13.01 -18.26 2.33
N LEU A 269 12.69 -16.96 2.32
CA LEU A 269 11.60 -16.42 3.12
C LEU A 269 10.40 -16.19 2.20
N VAL A 270 9.29 -16.84 2.49
CA VAL A 270 8.04 -16.75 1.72
C VAL A 270 7.05 -15.89 2.48
N ALA A 271 6.52 -14.83 1.87
CA ALA A 271 5.46 -14.03 2.43
C ALA A 271 4.23 -14.01 1.50
N ASN A 272 3.03 -14.14 2.05
CA ASN A 272 1.79 -14.03 1.28
C ASN A 272 1.23 -12.59 1.25
N CYS A 273 1.79 -11.68 2.04
CA CYS A 273 1.44 -10.27 2.01
C CYS A 273 2.53 -9.47 1.29
N PRO A 274 2.22 -8.79 0.16
CA PRO A 274 3.18 -7.96 -0.55
C PRO A 274 3.75 -6.80 0.27
N HIS A 275 3.01 -6.30 1.27
CA HIS A 275 3.53 -5.29 2.18
C HIS A 275 4.66 -5.86 3.04
N CYS A 276 4.45 -7.03 3.68
CA CYS A 276 5.52 -7.72 4.43
C CYS A 276 6.69 -8.09 3.51
N PHE A 277 6.39 -8.66 2.33
CA PHE A 277 7.38 -9.01 1.32
C PHE A 277 8.26 -7.82 0.94
N ASN A 278 7.65 -6.68 0.59
CA ASN A 278 8.38 -5.46 0.24
C ASN A 278 9.23 -4.94 1.40
N THR A 279 8.65 -4.86 2.58
CA THR A 279 9.32 -4.33 3.77
C THR A 279 10.54 -5.17 4.14
N ILE A 280 10.39 -6.50 4.17
CA ILE A 280 11.50 -7.41 4.53
C ILE A 280 12.56 -7.40 3.42
N LYS A 281 12.17 -7.43 2.14
CA LYS A 281 13.10 -7.49 1.01
C LYS A 281 13.86 -6.18 0.79
N ASN A 282 13.15 -5.05 0.78
CA ASN A 282 13.68 -3.79 0.28
C ASN A 282 14.02 -2.78 1.38
N GLU A 283 13.44 -2.92 2.58
CA GLU A 283 13.57 -1.92 3.63
C GLU A 283 14.39 -2.41 4.82
N TYR A 284 14.29 -3.68 5.23
CA TYR A 284 15.11 -4.26 6.31
C TYR A 284 16.61 -4.22 6.05
N PRO A 285 17.12 -4.35 4.81
CA PRO A 285 18.57 -4.22 4.55
C PRO A 285 19.19 -2.90 4.99
N GLN A 286 18.38 -1.85 5.21
CA GLN A 286 18.84 -0.58 5.78
C GLN A 286 19.28 -0.70 7.26
N PHE A 287 18.85 -1.76 7.96
CA PHE A 287 19.05 -1.95 9.40
C PHE A 287 19.88 -3.18 9.74
N GLY A 288 20.20 -4.02 8.78
CA GLY A 288 21.04 -5.20 8.96
C GLY A 288 20.74 -6.32 7.97
N ASN A 289 21.63 -7.30 7.92
CA ASN A 289 21.47 -8.48 7.10
C ASN A 289 20.54 -9.50 7.79
N LEU A 290 19.78 -10.28 7.00
CA LEU A 290 18.83 -11.27 7.51
C LEU A 290 19.46 -12.62 7.87
N GLY A 291 20.78 -12.77 7.72
CA GLY A 291 21.50 -14.01 8.07
C GLY A 291 23.01 -13.76 8.13
N GLU A 292 23.71 -14.44 9.04
CA GLU A 292 25.17 -14.38 9.11
C GLU A 292 25.79 -15.09 7.90
N GLY A 293 26.49 -14.33 7.06
CA GLY A 293 27.22 -14.84 5.89
C GLY A 293 26.34 -15.39 4.75
N ARG A 294 25.02 -15.23 4.81
CA ARG A 294 24.06 -15.68 3.78
C ARG A 294 23.03 -14.60 3.50
N SER A 295 22.66 -14.46 2.22
CA SER A 295 21.54 -13.62 1.81
C SER A 295 20.39 -14.52 1.37
N PRO A 296 19.41 -14.80 2.26
CA PRO A 296 18.25 -15.60 1.86
C PRO A 296 17.47 -14.88 0.77
N GLU A 297 16.88 -15.64 -0.14
CA GLU A 297 15.98 -15.07 -1.14
C GLU A 297 14.62 -14.81 -0.52
N ILE A 298 14.17 -13.57 -0.59
CA ILE A 298 12.84 -13.18 -0.11
C ILE A 298 11.89 -13.23 -1.31
N ILE A 299 10.86 -14.07 -1.24
CA ILE A 299 9.92 -14.29 -2.33
C ILE A 299 8.47 -14.12 -1.87
N HIS A 300 7.65 -13.66 -2.79
CA HIS A 300 6.21 -13.66 -2.60
C HIS A 300 5.64 -15.07 -2.88
N HIS A 301 4.56 -15.46 -2.19
CA HIS A 301 3.98 -16.79 -2.35
C HIS A 301 3.57 -17.11 -3.80
N SER A 302 3.21 -16.10 -4.63
CA SER A 302 2.93 -16.31 -6.05
C SER A 302 4.13 -16.88 -6.81
N VAL A 303 5.34 -16.41 -6.46
CA VAL A 303 6.59 -16.90 -7.07
C VAL A 303 6.88 -18.32 -6.61
N LEU A 304 6.66 -18.64 -5.32
CA LEU A 304 6.77 -20.02 -4.84
C LEU A 304 5.80 -20.94 -5.59
N LEU A 305 4.53 -20.59 -5.63
CA LEU A 305 3.49 -21.40 -6.31
C LEU A 305 3.81 -21.59 -7.79
N LYS A 306 4.25 -20.54 -8.48
CA LYS A 306 4.70 -20.63 -9.88
C LYS A 306 5.84 -21.64 -10.04
N ARG A 307 6.87 -21.59 -9.16
CA ARG A 307 8.02 -22.51 -9.17
C ARG A 307 7.57 -23.96 -8.94
N LEU A 308 6.72 -24.21 -7.95
CA LEU A 308 6.22 -25.54 -7.62
C LEU A 308 5.36 -26.15 -8.74
N LEU A 309 4.47 -25.34 -9.34
CA LEU A 309 3.65 -25.76 -10.48
C LEU A 309 4.51 -26.05 -11.73
N ALA A 310 5.55 -25.26 -11.97
CA ALA A 310 6.46 -25.47 -13.09
C ALA A 310 7.31 -26.74 -12.91
N ALA A 311 7.68 -27.07 -11.66
CA ALA A 311 8.44 -28.27 -11.32
C ALA A 311 7.55 -29.52 -11.19
N GLY A 312 6.22 -29.43 -11.35
CA GLY A 312 5.29 -30.57 -11.19
C GLY A 312 5.19 -31.07 -9.74
N GLN A 313 5.62 -30.26 -8.76
CA GLN A 313 5.57 -30.63 -7.34
C GLN A 313 4.18 -30.47 -6.72
N ILE A 314 3.28 -29.75 -7.38
CA ILE A 314 1.86 -29.64 -7.01
C ILE A 314 1.05 -30.57 -7.90
N LYS A 315 0.39 -31.55 -7.30
CA LYS A 315 -0.54 -32.45 -8.00
C LYS A 315 -1.91 -31.78 -8.07
N LEU A 316 -2.36 -31.50 -9.29
CA LEU A 316 -3.67 -30.89 -9.55
C LEU A 316 -4.68 -31.95 -9.98
N ALA A 317 -5.96 -31.71 -9.73
CA ALA A 317 -7.05 -32.55 -10.22
C ALA A 317 -7.15 -32.48 -11.76
N ASP A 318 -7.53 -33.57 -12.41
CA ASP A 318 -7.71 -33.64 -13.88
C ASP A 318 -8.83 -32.69 -14.35
N GLU A 319 -9.94 -32.69 -13.62
CA GLU A 319 -11.07 -31.76 -13.80
C GLU A 319 -11.06 -30.75 -12.63
N GLY A 320 -10.49 -29.59 -12.88
CA GLY A 320 -10.47 -28.50 -11.90
C GLY A 320 -11.70 -27.60 -12.00
N VAL A 321 -11.78 -26.61 -11.12
CA VAL A 321 -12.86 -25.63 -11.07
C VAL A 321 -12.91 -24.80 -12.35
N LYS A 322 -14.14 -24.53 -12.86
CA LYS A 322 -14.38 -23.64 -14.01
C LYS A 322 -14.86 -22.27 -13.50
N ARG A 323 -14.15 -21.19 -13.84
CA ARG A 323 -14.50 -19.81 -13.43
C ARG A 323 -13.95 -18.79 -14.44
N GLN A 324 -14.66 -17.66 -14.51
CA GLN A 324 -14.16 -16.43 -15.13
C GLN A 324 -13.46 -15.59 -14.05
N VAL A 325 -12.16 -15.42 -14.18
CA VAL A 325 -11.32 -14.78 -13.16
C VAL A 325 -10.79 -13.46 -13.68
N THR A 326 -10.93 -12.40 -12.91
CA THR A 326 -10.17 -11.16 -13.15
C THR A 326 -9.10 -10.98 -12.08
N VAL A 327 -7.98 -10.36 -12.44
CA VAL A 327 -6.82 -10.22 -11.52
C VAL A 327 -6.74 -8.79 -10.99
N HIS A 328 -6.75 -8.66 -9.67
CA HIS A 328 -6.34 -7.41 -9.03
C HIS A 328 -4.85 -7.48 -8.72
N ASP A 329 -4.07 -6.58 -9.35
CA ASP A 329 -2.62 -6.48 -9.15
C ASP A 329 -2.30 -5.69 -7.87
N PRO A 330 -1.73 -6.31 -6.82
CA PRO A 330 -1.30 -5.58 -5.63
C PRO A 330 -0.14 -4.64 -5.96
N CYS A 331 -0.28 -3.37 -5.58
CA CYS A 331 0.72 -2.35 -5.90
C CYS A 331 2.11 -2.65 -5.32
N TYR A 332 2.19 -3.21 -4.12
CA TYR A 332 3.45 -3.59 -3.48
C TYR A 332 4.09 -4.85 -4.08
N LEU A 333 3.32 -5.68 -4.79
CA LEU A 333 3.87 -6.79 -5.57
C LEU A 333 4.33 -6.30 -6.96
N GLY A 334 3.46 -5.58 -7.65
CA GLY A 334 3.71 -5.11 -9.02
C GLY A 334 4.64 -3.90 -9.06
N ARG A 335 4.13 -2.70 -8.76
CA ARG A 335 4.89 -1.44 -8.93
C ARG A 335 6.16 -1.35 -8.08
N TYR A 336 6.15 -1.89 -6.86
CA TYR A 336 7.33 -1.89 -5.99
C TYR A 336 8.34 -3.00 -6.32
N ASN A 337 7.88 -4.15 -6.85
CA ASN A 337 8.72 -5.33 -7.00
C ASN A 337 8.72 -5.95 -8.41
N GLY A 338 8.00 -5.37 -9.37
CA GLY A 338 7.99 -5.81 -10.78
C GLY A 338 7.28 -7.13 -11.05
N GLU A 339 6.58 -7.72 -10.07
CA GLU A 339 5.98 -9.03 -10.21
C GLU A 339 4.49 -8.92 -10.61
N TYR A 340 4.20 -9.19 -11.86
CA TYR A 340 2.84 -9.19 -12.44
C TYR A 340 2.43 -10.53 -13.03
N ASP A 341 3.42 -11.34 -13.42
CA ASP A 341 3.17 -12.54 -14.21
C ASP A 341 2.97 -13.79 -13.34
N ALA A 342 3.65 -13.91 -12.18
CA ALA A 342 3.50 -15.08 -11.33
C ALA A 342 2.04 -15.32 -10.89
N PRO A 343 1.24 -14.33 -10.47
CA PRO A 343 -0.17 -14.57 -10.15
C PRO A 343 -0.95 -15.14 -11.32
N ARG A 344 -0.74 -14.62 -12.53
CA ARG A 344 -1.41 -15.08 -13.77
C ARG A 344 -1.00 -16.48 -14.17
N ASP A 345 0.28 -16.78 -14.10
CA ASP A 345 0.82 -18.11 -14.39
C ASP A 345 0.28 -19.17 -13.43
N VAL A 346 0.18 -18.81 -12.12
CA VAL A 346 -0.42 -19.68 -11.10
C VAL A 346 -1.88 -19.98 -11.43
N ILE A 347 -2.69 -18.96 -11.71
CA ILE A 347 -4.11 -19.14 -12.03
C ILE A 347 -4.27 -20.03 -13.27
N LYS A 348 -3.58 -19.71 -14.37
CA LYS A 348 -3.67 -20.45 -15.63
C LYS A 348 -3.26 -21.93 -15.50
N LYS A 349 -2.27 -22.20 -14.63
CA LYS A 349 -1.78 -23.56 -14.40
C LYS A 349 -2.60 -24.34 -13.40
N SER A 350 -3.37 -23.67 -12.53
CA SER A 350 -4.16 -24.33 -11.47
C SER A 350 -5.33 -25.14 -11.99
N SER A 351 -5.94 -24.73 -13.11
CA SER A 351 -7.00 -25.49 -13.79
C SER A 351 -7.18 -25.02 -15.22
N LYS A 352 -7.45 -25.96 -16.13
CA LYS A 352 -7.85 -25.66 -17.52
C LYS A 352 -9.20 -24.93 -17.63
N GLY A 353 -10.01 -24.98 -16.58
CA GLY A 353 -11.31 -24.31 -16.51
C GLY A 353 -11.25 -22.85 -16.05
N LEU A 354 -10.09 -22.35 -15.63
CA LEU A 354 -9.91 -20.96 -15.22
C LEU A 354 -9.56 -20.09 -16.42
N ASN A 355 -10.44 -19.15 -16.75
CA ASN A 355 -10.22 -18.17 -17.82
C ASN A 355 -9.99 -16.79 -17.21
N ILE A 356 -8.86 -16.15 -17.55
CA ILE A 356 -8.53 -14.80 -17.06
C ILE A 356 -9.07 -13.76 -18.02
N ILE A 357 -9.88 -12.84 -17.49
CA ILE A 357 -10.37 -11.63 -18.16
C ILE A 357 -9.72 -10.43 -17.48
N GLU A 358 -8.82 -9.75 -18.17
CA GLU A 358 -8.10 -8.60 -17.61
C GLU A 358 -9.03 -7.39 -17.48
N MET A 359 -8.84 -6.61 -16.41
CA MET A 359 -9.41 -5.27 -16.31
C MET A 359 -8.69 -4.34 -17.28
N ASP A 360 -9.36 -3.31 -17.77
CA ASP A 360 -8.77 -2.27 -18.66
C ASP A 360 -7.51 -1.66 -18.01
N GLU A 361 -7.59 -1.39 -16.70
CA GLU A 361 -6.45 -0.97 -15.89
C GLU A 361 -5.86 -2.17 -15.15
N SER A 362 -4.86 -2.81 -15.74
CA SER A 362 -4.17 -3.99 -15.21
C SER A 362 -2.66 -3.78 -15.14
N LYS A 363 -1.95 -4.66 -14.44
CA LYS A 363 -0.50 -4.65 -14.24
C LYS A 363 -0.01 -3.31 -13.66
N ASN A 364 0.96 -2.65 -14.33
CA ASN A 364 1.54 -1.38 -13.88
C ASN A 364 0.51 -0.23 -13.85
N ASN A 365 -0.52 -0.27 -14.70
CA ASN A 365 -1.60 0.71 -14.75
C ASN A 365 -2.75 0.39 -13.78
N ALA A 366 -2.71 -0.74 -13.07
CA ALA A 366 -3.79 -1.15 -12.18
C ALA A 366 -4.17 -0.07 -11.16
N MET A 367 -5.46 0.19 -10.99
CA MET A 367 -5.94 1.05 -9.91
C MET A 367 -5.70 0.37 -8.56
N CYS A 368 -5.36 1.15 -7.53
CA CYS A 368 -5.15 0.66 -6.17
C CYS A 368 -6.46 0.14 -5.55
N CYS A 369 -6.37 -0.82 -4.62
CA CYS A 369 -7.50 -1.27 -3.81
C CYS A 369 -7.89 -0.29 -2.69
N GLY A 370 -6.99 0.64 -2.34
CA GLY A 370 -7.24 1.63 -1.29
C GLY A 370 -6.67 1.31 0.09
N ALA A 371 -6.09 0.12 0.34
CA ALA A 371 -5.60 -0.28 1.67
C ALA A 371 -4.25 0.34 2.07
N GLY A 372 -3.40 0.67 1.10
CA GLY A 372 -2.04 1.15 1.36
C GLY A 372 -1.98 2.49 2.09
N GLY A 373 -0.77 2.91 2.47
CA GLY A 373 -0.57 4.18 3.19
C GLY A 373 -1.20 4.22 4.59
N GLY A 374 -1.52 3.06 5.15
CA GLY A 374 -2.17 2.95 6.45
C GLY A 374 -3.70 2.92 6.40
N HIS A 375 -4.33 3.11 5.23
CA HIS A 375 -5.79 3.15 5.08
C HIS A 375 -6.52 1.86 5.44
N PHE A 376 -5.81 0.75 5.58
CA PHE A 376 -6.38 -0.46 6.16
C PHE A 376 -6.77 -0.27 7.64
N TRP A 377 -6.16 0.71 8.32
CA TRP A 377 -6.30 0.96 9.75
C TRP A 377 -7.08 2.24 10.07
N PHE A 378 -7.31 3.09 9.09
CA PHE A 378 -8.15 4.27 9.23
C PHE A 378 -8.85 4.61 7.91
N ASP A 379 -9.99 5.25 7.96
CA ASP A 379 -10.78 5.62 6.79
C ASP A 379 -10.83 7.14 6.61
N MET A 380 -10.63 7.61 5.38
CA MET A 380 -10.84 9.00 5.00
C MET A 380 -12.30 9.21 4.63
N LYS A 381 -12.98 10.07 5.39
CA LYS A 381 -14.42 10.35 5.19
C LYS A 381 -14.71 11.33 4.04
N VAL A 382 -13.71 11.66 3.22
CA VAL A 382 -13.82 12.58 2.09
C VAL A 382 -13.71 11.83 0.77
N GLY A 383 -14.57 12.19 -0.18
CA GLY A 383 -14.63 11.54 -1.49
C GLY A 383 -15.20 10.11 -1.43
N GLU A 384 -15.11 9.41 -2.57
CA GLU A 384 -15.54 8.03 -2.67
C GLU A 384 -14.50 7.06 -2.10
N ARG A 385 -14.92 5.86 -1.76
CA ARG A 385 -13.98 4.80 -1.38
C ARG A 385 -13.28 4.25 -2.62
N VAL A 386 -11.95 4.16 -2.55
CA VAL A 386 -11.14 3.67 -3.68
C VAL A 386 -11.48 2.22 -4.06
N ASN A 387 -11.83 1.39 -3.07
CA ASN A 387 -12.19 0.00 -3.31
C ASN A 387 -13.49 -0.17 -4.10
N THR A 388 -14.48 0.73 -3.95
CA THR A 388 -15.71 0.67 -4.75
C THR A 388 -15.42 0.92 -6.22
N LEU A 389 -14.63 1.95 -6.54
CA LEU A 389 -14.19 2.23 -7.91
C LEU A 389 -13.43 1.04 -8.52
N ARG A 390 -12.54 0.40 -7.74
CA ARG A 390 -11.80 -0.78 -8.21
C ARG A 390 -12.70 -1.98 -8.41
N THR A 391 -13.69 -2.18 -7.54
CA THR A 391 -14.69 -3.26 -7.69
C THR A 391 -15.56 -3.06 -8.92
N ASP A 392 -15.94 -1.83 -9.25
CA ASP A 392 -16.68 -1.52 -10.48
C ASP A 392 -15.87 -1.88 -11.73
N GLN A 393 -14.55 -1.61 -11.74
CA GLN A 393 -13.67 -2.04 -12.83
C GLN A 393 -13.60 -3.58 -12.94
N ALA A 394 -13.56 -4.29 -11.79
CA ALA A 394 -13.59 -5.75 -11.79
C ALA A 394 -14.92 -6.29 -12.33
N ALA A 395 -16.05 -5.71 -11.90
CA ALA A 395 -17.38 -6.10 -12.34
C ALA A 395 -17.59 -5.85 -13.85
N ALA A 396 -17.01 -4.78 -14.39
CA ALA A 396 -17.10 -4.47 -15.82
C ALA A 396 -16.49 -5.57 -16.72
N THR A 397 -15.61 -6.44 -16.19
CA THR A 397 -15.06 -7.58 -16.93
C THR A 397 -16.05 -8.73 -17.14
N GLY A 398 -17.15 -8.76 -16.36
CA GLY A 398 -18.07 -9.90 -16.32
C GLY A 398 -17.52 -11.15 -15.62
N ALA A 399 -16.37 -11.06 -14.96
CA ALA A 399 -15.79 -12.16 -14.19
C ALA A 399 -16.59 -12.41 -12.90
N ASP A 400 -16.70 -13.69 -12.51
CA ASP A 400 -17.34 -14.13 -11.27
C ASP A 400 -16.40 -14.13 -10.07
N THR A 401 -15.10 -14.05 -10.31
CA THR A 401 -14.06 -14.13 -9.28
C THR A 401 -12.97 -13.08 -9.48
N VAL A 402 -12.67 -12.34 -8.42
CA VAL A 402 -11.47 -11.49 -8.35
C VAL A 402 -10.36 -12.25 -7.65
N ALA A 403 -9.27 -12.53 -8.38
CA ALA A 403 -8.07 -13.13 -7.81
C ALA A 403 -7.07 -12.05 -7.40
N THR A 404 -6.46 -12.19 -6.24
CA THR A 404 -5.38 -11.32 -5.77
C THR A 404 -4.35 -12.13 -4.97
N GLY A 405 -3.15 -11.60 -4.79
CA GLY A 405 -2.12 -12.18 -3.93
C GLY A 405 -1.78 -11.24 -2.78
N CYS A 406 -2.79 -10.68 -2.11
CA CYS A 406 -2.58 -9.76 -1.00
C CYS A 406 -3.77 -9.78 -0.04
N PRO A 407 -3.56 -10.10 1.26
CA PRO A 407 -4.65 -10.14 2.23
C PRO A 407 -5.30 -8.76 2.47
N PHE A 408 -4.55 -7.67 2.33
CA PHE A 408 -5.10 -6.31 2.40
C PHE A 408 -5.99 -6.00 1.19
N CYS A 409 -5.50 -6.29 -0.03
CA CYS A 409 -6.31 -6.11 -1.24
C CYS A 409 -7.56 -6.98 -1.20
N MET A 410 -7.44 -8.21 -0.71
CA MET A 410 -8.57 -9.13 -0.56
C MET A 410 -9.66 -8.51 0.33
N GLN A 411 -9.31 -7.97 1.51
CA GLN A 411 -10.29 -7.30 2.37
C GLN A 411 -10.98 -6.14 1.65
N MET A 412 -10.19 -5.27 1.01
CA MET A 412 -10.75 -4.11 0.33
C MET A 412 -11.68 -4.50 -0.82
N MET A 413 -11.34 -5.55 -1.58
CA MET A 413 -12.19 -6.03 -2.67
C MET A 413 -13.45 -6.73 -2.12
N GLU A 414 -13.36 -7.53 -1.04
CA GLU A 414 -14.53 -8.12 -0.37
C GLU A 414 -15.49 -7.03 0.16
N ASP A 415 -14.95 -5.98 0.78
CA ASP A 415 -15.75 -4.83 1.23
C ASP A 415 -16.36 -4.08 0.04
N GLY A 416 -15.60 -3.91 -1.05
CA GLY A 416 -16.08 -3.29 -2.27
C GLY A 416 -17.25 -4.07 -2.92
N VAL A 417 -17.13 -5.38 -2.99
CA VAL A 417 -18.19 -6.28 -3.48
C VAL A 417 -19.48 -6.10 -2.69
N LYS A 418 -19.39 -6.07 -1.35
CA LYS A 418 -20.56 -5.85 -0.47
C LYS A 418 -21.12 -4.43 -0.63
N LEU A 419 -20.27 -3.41 -0.62
CA LEU A 419 -20.70 -2.01 -0.72
C LEU A 419 -21.36 -1.68 -2.07
N THR A 420 -21.00 -2.40 -3.13
CA THR A 420 -21.59 -2.23 -4.47
C THR A 420 -22.74 -3.20 -4.75
N GLY A 421 -23.21 -3.96 -3.72
CA GLY A 421 -24.37 -4.86 -3.85
C GLY A 421 -24.12 -6.10 -4.73
N ARG A 422 -22.86 -6.53 -4.87
CA ARG A 422 -22.48 -7.68 -5.70
C ARG A 422 -22.17 -8.94 -4.87
N ASP A 423 -22.51 -8.92 -3.59
CA ASP A 423 -22.35 -10.08 -2.70
C ASP A 423 -23.14 -11.29 -3.24
N GLY A 424 -22.49 -12.45 -3.32
CA GLY A 424 -23.04 -13.65 -3.95
C GLY A 424 -22.94 -13.72 -5.48
N ALA A 425 -22.65 -12.60 -6.18
CA ALA A 425 -22.42 -12.57 -7.63
C ALA A 425 -20.93 -12.54 -8.00
N MET A 426 -20.08 -12.08 -7.09
CA MET A 426 -18.63 -11.98 -7.30
C MET A 426 -17.87 -12.42 -6.05
N ASP A 427 -17.02 -13.42 -6.19
CA ASP A 427 -16.13 -13.91 -5.15
C ASP A 427 -14.78 -13.16 -5.17
N VAL A 428 -14.12 -13.10 -4.01
CA VAL A 428 -12.73 -12.63 -3.91
C VAL A 428 -11.88 -13.75 -3.33
N LYS A 429 -10.81 -14.13 -4.02
CA LYS A 429 -9.93 -15.25 -3.63
C LYS A 429 -8.46 -14.88 -3.71
N ASP A 430 -7.70 -15.38 -2.75
CA ASP A 430 -6.26 -15.40 -2.88
C ASP A 430 -5.83 -16.51 -3.87
N ILE A 431 -4.72 -16.27 -4.57
CA ILE A 431 -4.18 -17.26 -5.52
C ILE A 431 -3.82 -18.59 -4.85
N ALA A 432 -3.44 -18.60 -3.56
CA ALA A 432 -3.20 -19.84 -2.82
C ALA A 432 -4.50 -20.62 -2.58
N GLU A 433 -5.63 -19.93 -2.35
CA GLU A 433 -6.94 -20.59 -2.24
C GLU A 433 -7.36 -21.21 -3.58
N ILE A 434 -7.11 -20.49 -4.70
CA ILE A 434 -7.39 -21.02 -6.05
C ILE A 434 -6.58 -22.28 -6.32
N VAL A 435 -5.29 -22.32 -5.98
CA VAL A 435 -4.48 -23.55 -6.12
C VAL A 435 -5.02 -24.67 -5.23
N ALA A 436 -5.32 -24.37 -3.95
CA ALA A 436 -5.76 -25.36 -2.98
C ALA A 436 -7.10 -26.00 -3.37
N GLU A 437 -8.02 -25.26 -3.99
CA GLU A 437 -9.30 -25.77 -4.50
C GLU A 437 -9.13 -26.76 -5.67
N ASN A 438 -8.00 -26.70 -6.36
CA ASN A 438 -7.69 -27.52 -7.52
C ASN A 438 -6.66 -28.62 -7.24
N LEU A 439 -6.28 -28.87 -5.99
CA LEU A 439 -5.40 -29.99 -5.64
C LEU A 439 -6.08 -31.33 -5.93
N ALA A 440 -5.29 -32.30 -6.39
CA ALA A 440 -5.72 -33.68 -6.43
C ALA A 440 -6.04 -34.18 -5.01
N LYS A 441 -7.17 -34.88 -4.88
CA LYS A 441 -7.59 -35.46 -3.59
C LYS A 441 -6.78 -36.69 -3.25
#